data_7a300f2ebeba220497e017947cb85d73
#
_entry.id   7a300f2ebeba220497e017947cb85d73
#
_cell.length_a   1.000
_cell.length_b   1.000
_cell.length_c   1.000
_cell.angle_alpha   90.00
_cell.angle_beta   90.00
_cell.angle_gamma   90.00
#
_symmetry.space_group_name_H-M   'P 1'
#
loop_
_entity.id
_entity.type
_entity.pdbx_description
1 polymer ?
#
loop_
_entity_poly.entity_id
_entity_poly.type
_entity_poly.pdbx_seq_one_letter_code
_entity_poly.pdbx_strand_id
1 'polypeptide(L)'
;MSPEPRVAATHQDEGIADVGTAGDGLWTGVPATVIRAARTSAAFAGMIRSRLANTAGIPIDQPATNGDGGNPRGLVLRPALLGFVAILAVCIGASLPSSPFKLEMPGAWFFGVPSTPGGSHWGVYFVLAAVYGGLILFLRVWWGMTRIYTRCPGVEVRRLKWVFALWSTPMLIIAPIFSRDVYSYAAQGEMVSHHMNPYLYGPFEMGNNSFTAPVDPLWGNAPAPYGPLFLQIDGFFAKITFHNELATVVLLRLLAYAGVLLIAFCVPRLASLYHRDKAEIFTLVVLNPVTILHFVGGAHNDALMLGLLLAGITAAKEKRPIVGILLCSLAAAIKAPAGLGILYVGWTWLGSGVPVRDRIRPVVTAGLIGIGVLGFFSYISGLGWGWIGNLGTPGVVRSWMAPTTSLALVVNWVAHFVGIGLHLGGVLSVTRFLGLLTALIIGIWLLFNSDRIGTLKALGLTLLLFVVLGPVDQPWYLSWGLLLLAPVALGRLRSLIIGISMVTAFIELPGATQLLNSLIHGDPLQIVLTLLWVLFVLTVPLATWERRDPVSAPPSMPVLANATTA
;
A
#
# COMPACT_ATOMS: atom_id res chain seq x y z
N MET A 1 -53.17 -38.12 -10.14
CA MET A 1 -53.98 -37.33 -9.24
C MET A 1 -53.29 -37.28 -7.90
N SER A 2 -52.66 -36.19 -7.63
CA SER A 2 -52.29 -35.61 -6.32
C SER A 2 -51.36 -34.45 -6.59
N PRO A 3 -51.55 -33.28 -5.95
CA PRO A 3 -51.00 -32.01 -6.44
C PRO A 3 -49.65 -31.65 -5.87
N GLU A 4 -48.91 -30.88 -6.66
CA GLU A 4 -47.68 -30.18 -6.26
C GLU A 4 -47.91 -29.24 -5.08
N PRO A 5 -46.88 -29.03 -4.21
CA PRO A 5 -46.86 -27.88 -3.32
C PRO A 5 -46.08 -26.73 -3.97
N ARG A 6 -46.77 -25.63 -4.20
CA ARG A 6 -46.20 -24.31 -4.49
C ARG A 6 -45.38 -23.86 -3.28
N VAL A 7 -44.08 -23.56 -3.52
CA VAL A 7 -43.24 -22.81 -2.57
C VAL A 7 -43.52 -21.33 -2.78
N ALA A 8 -44.07 -20.70 -1.76
CA ALA A 8 -44.28 -19.26 -1.69
C ALA A 8 -42.96 -18.55 -1.38
N ALA A 9 -42.62 -17.61 -2.22
CA ALA A 9 -41.55 -16.65 -1.97
C ALA A 9 -42.06 -15.65 -0.90
N THR A 10 -41.45 -15.67 0.26
CA THR A 10 -41.62 -14.62 1.26
C THR A 10 -40.54 -13.55 1.06
N HIS A 11 -40.93 -12.45 0.44
CA HIS A 11 -40.26 -11.18 0.58
C HIS A 11 -40.40 -10.73 2.04
N GLN A 12 -39.30 -10.61 2.75
CA GLN A 12 -39.20 -9.81 3.96
C GLN A 12 -38.76 -8.40 3.57
N ASP A 13 -39.72 -7.49 3.44
CA ASP A 13 -39.54 -6.06 3.55
C ASP A 13 -39.29 -5.74 5.03
N GLU A 14 -38.05 -5.45 5.42
CA GLU A 14 -37.79 -4.82 6.71
C GLU A 14 -38.12 -3.33 6.60
N GLY A 15 -39.14 -2.94 7.36
CA GLY A 15 -39.75 -1.64 7.41
C GLY A 15 -38.73 -0.54 7.82
N ILE A 16 -38.70 0.48 6.99
CA ILE A 16 -38.19 1.81 7.32
C ILE A 16 -39.20 2.43 8.30
N ALA A 17 -38.78 2.58 9.56
CA ALA A 17 -39.53 3.34 10.54
C ALA A 17 -39.56 4.81 10.13
N ASP A 18 -40.75 5.29 9.85
CA ASP A 18 -41.12 6.67 9.61
C ASP A 18 -40.84 7.50 10.88
N VAL A 19 -39.83 8.39 10.84
CA VAL A 19 -39.60 9.38 11.89
C VAL A 19 -40.17 10.70 11.44
N GLY A 20 -41.28 11.04 12.09
CA GLY A 20 -42.09 12.20 11.87
C GLY A 20 -41.30 13.52 11.87
N THR A 21 -41.83 14.41 11.05
CA THR A 21 -41.52 15.83 10.97
C THR A 21 -41.65 16.51 12.34
N ALA A 22 -40.49 17.01 12.85
CA ALA A 22 -40.47 18.07 13.84
C ALA A 22 -39.49 19.14 13.36
N GLY A 23 -40.06 20.30 13.03
CA GLY A 23 -39.33 21.45 12.54
C GLY A 23 -38.58 22.21 13.63
N ASP A 24 -37.73 23.09 13.13
CA ASP A 24 -37.20 24.32 13.76
C ASP A 24 -36.50 24.19 15.12
N GLY A 25 -35.15 24.22 15.10
CA GLY A 25 -34.38 24.47 16.30
C GLY A 25 -32.98 23.89 16.41
N LEU A 26 -32.23 23.65 15.35
CA LEU A 26 -30.96 22.88 15.42
C LEU A 26 -29.68 23.65 15.06
N TRP A 27 -29.67 24.97 15.20
CA TRP A 27 -28.43 25.75 14.94
C TRP A 27 -27.94 26.63 16.12
N THR A 28 -28.44 26.40 17.35
CA THR A 28 -27.92 27.06 18.56
C THR A 28 -27.20 26.16 19.52
N GLY A 29 -26.53 25.13 19.03
CA GLY A 29 -25.92 24.13 19.91
C GLY A 29 -24.73 23.38 19.33
N VAL A 30 -23.81 24.05 18.62
CA VAL A 30 -22.48 23.48 18.48
C VAL A 30 -21.82 23.60 19.86
N PRO A 31 -21.63 22.48 20.60
CA PRO A 31 -21.09 22.55 21.95
C PRO A 31 -19.73 23.25 21.89
N ALA A 32 -19.49 24.18 22.82
CA ALA A 32 -18.19 24.83 23.01
C ALA A 32 -17.04 23.81 23.12
N THR A 33 -17.34 22.55 23.39
CA THR A 33 -16.48 21.38 23.31
C THR A 33 -15.92 21.09 21.92
N VAL A 34 -16.67 21.30 20.82
CA VAL A 34 -16.18 21.04 19.44
C VAL A 34 -15.23 22.17 19.00
N ILE A 35 -15.50 23.41 19.39
CA ILE A 35 -14.60 24.54 19.13
C ILE A 35 -13.35 24.44 20.05
N ARG A 36 -13.50 23.93 21.24
CA ARG A 36 -12.37 23.58 22.10
C ARG A 36 -11.56 22.40 21.53
N ALA A 37 -12.18 21.40 20.94
CA ALA A 37 -11.50 20.26 20.31
C ALA A 37 -10.66 20.71 19.10
N ALA A 38 -11.12 21.65 18.30
CA ALA A 38 -10.35 22.19 17.17
C ALA A 38 -9.15 23.06 17.63
N ARG A 39 -9.29 23.81 18.73
CA ARG A 39 -8.17 24.55 19.36
C ARG A 39 -7.24 23.62 20.14
N THR A 40 -7.74 22.53 20.73
CA THR A 40 -6.91 21.50 21.36
C THR A 40 -6.18 20.62 20.35
N SER A 41 -6.66 20.48 19.11
CA SER A 41 -5.93 19.70 18.10
C SER A 41 -4.59 20.33 17.69
N ALA A 42 -4.52 21.66 17.58
CA ALA A 42 -3.25 22.37 17.33
C ALA A 42 -2.34 22.37 18.57
N ALA A 43 -2.92 22.51 19.77
CA ALA A 43 -2.20 22.40 21.04
C ALA A 43 -1.79 20.94 21.32
N PHE A 44 -2.63 19.96 20.98
CA PHE A 44 -2.36 18.52 21.09
C PHE A 44 -1.29 18.08 20.07
N ALA A 45 -1.33 18.58 18.83
CA ALA A 45 -0.25 18.41 17.87
C ALA A 45 1.07 19.06 18.34
N GLY A 46 1.00 20.24 18.97
CA GLY A 46 2.14 20.90 19.62
C GLY A 46 2.66 20.14 20.86
N MET A 47 1.77 19.59 21.66
CA MET A 47 2.10 18.81 22.86
C MET A 47 2.64 17.40 22.48
N ILE A 48 2.08 16.75 21.48
CA ILE A 48 2.65 15.54 20.89
C ILE A 48 4.02 15.87 20.31
N ARG A 49 4.18 17.00 19.64
CA ARG A 49 5.44 17.47 19.09
C ARG A 49 6.52 17.69 20.16
N SER A 50 6.19 18.32 21.29
CA SER A 50 7.13 18.57 22.38
C SER A 50 7.38 17.32 23.23
N ARG A 51 6.37 16.52 23.52
CA ARG A 51 6.55 15.28 24.30
C ARG A 51 7.20 14.16 23.48
N LEU A 52 6.89 14.02 22.18
CA LEU A 52 7.60 13.11 21.29
C LEU A 52 9.07 13.53 21.07
N ALA A 53 9.38 14.83 21.15
CA ALA A 53 10.76 15.32 21.14
C ALA A 53 11.50 14.99 22.45
N ASN A 54 10.84 15.07 23.60
CA ASN A 54 11.47 14.97 24.90
C ASN A 54 11.48 13.56 25.53
N THR A 55 10.56 12.64 25.12
CA THR A 55 10.38 11.35 25.80
C THR A 55 11.35 10.25 25.38
N ALA A 56 12.19 10.47 24.38
CA ALA A 56 13.04 9.40 23.83
C ALA A 56 14.49 9.40 24.31
N GLY A 57 14.92 10.33 25.16
CA GLY A 57 16.30 10.34 25.68
C GLY A 57 17.39 10.24 24.59
N ILE A 58 17.05 10.47 23.33
CA ILE A 58 18.00 10.60 22.22
C ILE A 58 18.26 12.08 22.10
N PRO A 59 19.48 12.56 22.35
CA PRO A 59 19.82 13.97 22.17
C PRO A 59 19.55 14.34 20.72
N ILE A 60 18.51 15.15 20.48
CA ILE A 60 18.11 15.55 19.14
C ILE A 60 18.99 16.70 18.63
N ASP A 61 19.72 17.40 19.52
CA ASP A 61 20.35 18.69 19.24
C ASP A 61 21.81 18.85 19.68
N GLN A 62 22.63 17.82 19.59
CA GLN A 62 24.07 18.08 19.60
C GLN A 62 24.65 17.85 18.21
N PRO A 63 25.24 18.90 17.58
CA PRO A 63 26.09 18.65 16.43
C PRO A 63 27.19 17.70 16.88
N ALA A 64 27.45 16.66 16.09
CA ALA A 64 28.56 15.75 16.36
C ALA A 64 29.83 16.56 16.47
N THR A 65 30.33 16.78 17.69
CA THR A 65 31.66 17.26 17.92
C THR A 65 32.62 16.23 17.33
N ASN A 66 33.47 16.67 16.42
CA ASN A 66 34.54 15.89 15.83
C ASN A 66 35.38 15.27 16.93
N GLY A 67 35.15 14.03 17.31
CA GLY A 67 35.94 13.39 18.35
C GLY A 67 35.56 11.95 18.69
N ASP A 68 34.29 11.59 18.65
CA ASP A 68 33.87 10.19 18.85
C ASP A 68 33.43 9.60 17.51
N GLY A 69 34.28 8.79 16.91
CA GLY A 69 33.95 7.89 15.83
C GLY A 69 32.89 6.91 16.29
N GLY A 70 31.62 7.39 16.42
CA GLY A 70 30.48 6.65 16.90
C GLY A 70 30.42 5.33 16.17
N ASN A 71 30.58 4.23 16.91
CA ASN A 71 30.64 2.87 16.36
C ASN A 71 29.39 2.65 15.46
N PRO A 72 29.52 2.59 14.11
CA PRO A 72 28.39 2.46 13.21
C PRO A 72 27.58 1.19 13.47
N ARG A 73 28.11 0.26 14.27
CA ARG A 73 27.40 -0.94 14.72
C ARG A 73 26.31 -0.60 15.75
N GLY A 74 26.56 0.30 16.70
CA GLY A 74 25.59 0.71 17.72
C GLY A 74 24.41 1.49 17.14
N LEU A 75 24.66 2.30 16.11
CA LEU A 75 23.62 3.11 15.44
C LEU A 75 22.52 2.27 14.75
N VAL A 76 22.82 1.07 14.28
CA VAL A 76 21.85 0.20 13.58
C VAL A 76 21.29 -0.87 14.51
N LEU A 77 22.07 -1.38 15.47
CA LEU A 77 21.64 -2.49 16.33
C LEU A 77 20.45 -2.11 17.23
N ARG A 78 20.52 -0.95 17.89
CA ARG A 78 19.45 -0.48 18.77
C ARG A 78 18.11 -0.30 18.02
N PRO A 79 18.04 0.42 16.90
CA PRO A 79 16.83 0.46 16.07
C PRO A 79 16.36 -0.91 15.59
N ALA A 80 17.29 -1.82 15.22
CA ALA A 80 16.95 -3.16 14.78
C ALA A 80 16.19 -3.93 15.88
N LEU A 81 16.70 -3.93 17.10
CA LEU A 81 16.09 -4.63 18.23
C LEU A 81 14.77 -3.96 18.66
N LEU A 82 14.72 -2.64 18.74
CA LEU A 82 13.48 -1.93 19.10
C LEU A 82 12.38 -2.15 18.06
N GLY A 83 12.71 -2.13 16.76
CA GLY A 83 11.75 -2.42 15.70
C GLY A 83 11.26 -3.87 15.73
N PHE A 84 12.17 -4.82 16.02
CA PHE A 84 11.78 -6.22 16.22
C PHE A 84 10.80 -6.40 17.38
N VAL A 85 11.10 -5.82 18.56
CA VAL A 85 10.21 -5.86 19.72
C VAL A 85 8.87 -5.21 19.40
N ALA A 86 8.88 -4.10 18.69
CA ALA A 86 7.67 -3.40 18.28
C ALA A 86 6.78 -4.27 17.38
N ILE A 87 7.36 -4.89 16.35
CA ILE A 87 6.63 -5.78 15.43
C ILE A 87 6.16 -7.05 16.18
N LEU A 88 7.01 -7.61 17.05
CA LEU A 88 6.64 -8.76 17.85
C LEU A 88 5.45 -8.45 18.78
N ALA A 89 5.41 -7.27 19.38
CA ALA A 89 4.28 -6.83 20.20
C ALA A 89 2.98 -6.73 19.37
N VAL A 90 3.05 -6.20 18.14
CA VAL A 90 1.91 -6.20 17.20
C VAL A 90 1.45 -7.62 16.89
N CYS A 91 2.39 -8.51 16.55
CA CYS A 91 2.10 -9.89 16.22
C CYS A 91 1.45 -10.65 17.37
N ILE A 92 2.02 -10.55 18.59
CA ILE A 92 1.47 -11.19 19.80
C ILE A 92 0.09 -10.60 20.09
N GLY A 93 -0.04 -9.26 20.14
CA GLY A 93 -1.31 -8.60 20.43
C GLY A 93 -2.41 -9.01 19.46
N ALA A 94 -2.11 -9.05 18.15
CA ALA A 94 -3.09 -9.45 17.14
C ALA A 94 -3.52 -10.92 17.26
N SER A 95 -2.64 -11.82 17.75
CA SER A 95 -2.86 -13.27 17.80
C SER A 95 -3.50 -13.75 19.12
N LEU A 96 -3.60 -12.89 20.15
CA LEU A 96 -4.15 -13.30 21.44
C LEU A 96 -5.66 -13.62 21.38
N PRO A 97 -6.16 -14.54 22.23
CA PRO A 97 -7.59 -14.86 22.31
C PRO A 97 -8.51 -13.66 22.56
N SER A 98 -8.06 -12.66 23.29
CA SER A 98 -8.81 -11.42 23.59
C SER A 98 -8.69 -10.36 22.48
N SER A 99 -8.04 -10.66 21.35
CA SER A 99 -7.80 -9.66 20.31
C SER A 99 -9.11 -9.27 19.62
N PRO A 100 -9.47 -7.98 19.58
CA PRO A 100 -10.56 -7.49 18.73
C PRO A 100 -10.18 -7.47 17.25
N PHE A 101 -8.91 -7.70 16.91
CA PHE A 101 -8.34 -7.71 15.57
C PHE A 101 -8.29 -9.12 14.98
N LYS A 102 -9.06 -10.06 15.52
CA LYS A 102 -9.06 -11.42 14.99
C LYS A 102 -9.66 -11.46 13.59
N LEU A 103 -8.88 -12.04 12.70
CA LEU A 103 -9.45 -12.68 11.54
C LEU A 103 -10.14 -13.96 11.99
N GLU A 104 -11.34 -14.24 11.51
CA GLU A 104 -11.90 -15.59 11.59
C GLU A 104 -10.99 -16.52 10.79
N MET A 105 -10.08 -17.20 11.47
CA MET A 105 -9.18 -18.15 10.85
C MET A 105 -9.68 -19.55 11.08
N PRO A 106 -9.62 -20.41 10.05
CA PRO A 106 -9.81 -21.82 10.24
C PRO A 106 -8.76 -22.32 11.23
N GLY A 107 -9.17 -23.11 12.19
CA GLY A 107 -8.42 -23.68 13.33
C GLY A 107 -6.91 -23.51 13.33
N ALA A 108 -6.32 -23.52 14.45
CA ALA A 108 -4.87 -23.58 14.72
C ALA A 108 -3.90 -23.18 13.60
N TRP A 109 -3.82 -21.89 13.28
CA TRP A 109 -2.65 -21.36 12.60
C TRP A 109 -1.48 -21.41 13.58
N PHE A 110 -0.36 -21.99 13.20
CA PHE A 110 0.87 -22.14 13.97
C PHE A 110 0.68 -22.33 15.50
N PHE A 111 1.13 -23.45 16.01
CA PHE A 111 1.17 -23.79 17.44
C PHE A 111 -0.19 -23.90 18.16
N GLY A 112 -1.30 -23.99 17.42
CA GLY A 112 -2.59 -24.25 18.03
C GLY A 112 -3.05 -23.14 18.99
N VAL A 113 -2.63 -21.88 18.77
CA VAL A 113 -3.20 -20.75 19.52
C VAL A 113 -4.66 -20.60 19.07
N PRO A 114 -5.62 -21.13 19.85
CA PRO A 114 -6.99 -21.18 19.41
C PRO A 114 -7.55 -19.75 19.34
N SER A 115 -8.25 -19.47 18.26
CA SER A 115 -9.07 -18.29 18.12
C SER A 115 -10.35 -18.41 18.96
N THR A 116 -10.28 -18.84 20.22
CA THR A 116 -11.47 -18.93 21.06
C THR A 116 -11.98 -17.54 21.42
N PRO A 117 -13.27 -17.23 21.16
CA PRO A 117 -13.92 -16.05 21.72
C PRO A 117 -13.98 -16.23 23.24
N GLY A 118 -13.52 -15.29 24.01
CA GLY A 118 -13.62 -15.35 25.47
C GLY A 118 -12.42 -14.81 26.20
N GLY A 119 -11.98 -13.61 25.83
CA GLY A 119 -10.95 -12.87 26.59
C GLY A 119 -11.58 -12.01 27.66
N SER A 120 -10.87 -11.85 28.79
CA SER A 120 -11.23 -10.87 29.81
C SER A 120 -11.14 -9.44 29.25
N HIS A 121 -11.92 -8.50 29.80
CA HIS A 121 -11.81 -7.07 29.47
C HIS A 121 -10.37 -6.55 29.59
N TRP A 122 -9.62 -6.98 30.57
CA TRP A 122 -8.20 -6.65 30.73
C TRP A 122 -7.33 -7.16 29.59
N GLY A 123 -7.66 -8.35 29.05
CA GLY A 123 -6.97 -8.89 27.87
C GLY A 123 -7.12 -8.00 26.65
N VAL A 124 -8.30 -7.41 26.43
CA VAL A 124 -8.55 -6.47 25.31
C VAL A 124 -7.68 -5.22 25.46
N TYR A 125 -7.62 -4.61 26.64
CA TYR A 125 -6.77 -3.43 26.87
C TYR A 125 -5.29 -3.73 26.66
N PHE A 126 -4.82 -4.91 27.10
CA PHE A 126 -3.46 -5.35 26.83
C PHE A 126 -3.18 -5.48 25.32
N VAL A 127 -4.10 -6.09 24.58
CA VAL A 127 -4.00 -6.23 23.11
C VAL A 127 -3.94 -4.87 22.43
N LEU A 128 -4.84 -3.96 22.79
CA LEU A 128 -4.84 -2.60 22.23
C LEU A 128 -3.53 -1.89 22.53
N ALA A 129 -3.03 -1.97 23.76
CA ALA A 129 -1.75 -1.38 24.15
C ALA A 129 -0.58 -2.00 23.37
N ALA A 130 -0.56 -3.33 23.19
CA ALA A 130 0.49 -4.03 22.45
C ALA A 130 0.48 -3.67 20.95
N VAL A 131 -0.70 -3.65 20.31
CA VAL A 131 -0.83 -3.35 18.88
C VAL A 131 -0.53 -1.87 18.61
N TYR A 132 -1.22 -0.95 19.28
CA TYR A 132 -0.99 0.48 19.04
C TYR A 132 0.38 0.94 19.52
N GLY A 133 0.80 0.50 20.71
CA GLY A 133 2.13 0.81 21.25
C GLY A 133 3.24 0.25 20.36
N GLY A 134 3.07 -0.97 19.87
CA GLY A 134 3.98 -1.60 18.91
C GLY A 134 4.05 -0.81 17.60
N LEU A 135 2.91 -0.45 17.00
CA LEU A 135 2.88 0.35 15.77
C LEU A 135 3.55 1.72 15.97
N ILE A 136 3.21 2.44 17.05
CA ILE A 136 3.80 3.74 17.37
C ILE A 136 5.32 3.62 17.53
N LEU A 137 5.78 2.61 18.28
CA LEU A 137 7.21 2.36 18.49
C LEU A 137 7.91 2.03 17.16
N PHE A 138 7.30 1.16 16.34
CA PHE A 138 7.84 0.77 15.04
C PHE A 138 8.01 1.98 14.12
N LEU A 139 6.96 2.79 13.98
CA LEU A 139 6.99 4.01 13.16
C LEU A 139 8.03 5.01 13.65
N ARG A 140 8.16 5.18 14.97
CA ARG A 140 9.16 6.06 15.55
C ARG A 140 10.58 5.57 15.28
N VAL A 141 10.82 4.28 15.40
CA VAL A 141 12.11 3.66 15.09
C VAL A 141 12.46 3.85 13.62
N TRP A 142 11.52 3.53 12.71
CA TRP A 142 11.73 3.71 11.28
C TRP A 142 11.97 5.18 10.91
N TRP A 143 11.17 6.09 11.44
CA TRP A 143 11.36 7.53 11.22
C TRP A 143 12.73 8.01 11.72
N GLY A 144 13.18 7.53 12.89
CA GLY A 144 14.53 7.77 13.39
C GLY A 144 15.59 7.29 12.40
N MET A 145 15.42 6.09 11.84
CA MET A 145 16.35 5.56 10.83
C MET A 145 16.41 6.40 9.56
N THR A 146 15.28 6.95 9.09
CA THR A 146 15.29 7.82 7.90
C THR A 146 16.13 9.10 8.09
N ARG A 147 16.42 9.49 9.34
CA ARG A 147 17.25 10.66 9.69
C ARG A 147 18.71 10.34 9.94
N ILE A 148 19.05 9.08 10.21
CA ILE A 148 20.45 8.68 10.50
C ILE A 148 21.36 8.98 9.32
N TYR A 149 20.89 8.76 8.08
CA TYR A 149 21.71 8.91 6.87
C TYR A 149 22.11 10.34 6.55
N THR A 150 21.32 11.32 6.99
CA THR A 150 21.67 12.74 6.86
C THR A 150 22.80 13.15 7.80
N ARG A 151 23.04 12.37 8.86
CA ARG A 151 24.01 12.65 9.92
C ARG A 151 25.24 11.74 9.88
N CYS A 152 25.08 10.52 9.40
CA CYS A 152 26.13 9.48 9.37
C CYS A 152 26.14 8.82 7.99
N PRO A 153 26.79 9.40 6.99
CA PRO A 153 27.00 8.73 5.70
C PRO A 153 27.87 7.48 5.90
N GLY A 154 27.57 6.40 5.19
CA GLY A 154 28.39 5.18 5.19
C GLY A 154 27.82 3.97 5.92
N VAL A 155 26.52 3.98 6.28
CA VAL A 155 25.85 2.77 6.76
C VAL A 155 25.80 1.73 5.63
N GLU A 156 26.31 0.53 5.91
CA GLU A 156 26.32 -0.56 4.93
C GLU A 156 24.92 -1.15 4.71
N VAL A 157 24.48 -1.26 3.46
CA VAL A 157 23.21 -1.93 3.09
C VAL A 157 23.13 -3.36 3.62
N ARG A 158 24.28 -4.06 3.74
CA ARG A 158 24.34 -5.41 4.31
C ARG A 158 23.74 -5.48 5.72
N ARG A 159 23.99 -4.46 6.56
CA ARG A 159 23.42 -4.39 7.90
C ARG A 159 21.91 -4.17 7.87
N LEU A 160 21.43 -3.34 6.94
CA LEU A 160 20.01 -3.09 6.77
C LEU A 160 19.25 -4.32 6.25
N LYS A 161 19.89 -5.17 5.46
CA LYS A 161 19.32 -6.49 5.08
C LYS A 161 19.10 -7.37 6.30
N TRP A 162 19.98 -7.35 7.28
CA TRP A 162 19.76 -8.05 8.55
C TRP A 162 18.64 -7.43 9.39
N VAL A 163 18.51 -6.11 9.41
CA VAL A 163 17.36 -5.44 10.03
C VAL A 163 16.07 -5.89 9.37
N PHE A 164 16.04 -5.92 8.03
CA PHE A 164 14.88 -6.38 7.27
C PHE A 164 14.52 -7.83 7.60
N ALA A 165 15.49 -8.74 7.60
CA ALA A 165 15.26 -10.14 7.96
C ALA A 165 14.71 -10.26 9.38
N LEU A 166 15.30 -9.52 10.35
CA LEU A 166 14.86 -9.52 11.74
C LEU A 166 13.42 -8.99 11.89
N TRP A 167 13.08 -7.88 11.22
CA TRP A 167 11.75 -7.29 11.28
C TRP A 167 10.68 -8.13 10.56
N SER A 168 11.08 -8.85 9.51
CA SER A 168 10.18 -9.73 8.78
C SER A 168 9.84 -11.02 9.54
N THR A 169 10.74 -11.51 10.39
CA THR A 169 10.61 -12.82 11.05
C THR A 169 9.29 -12.99 11.82
N PRO A 170 8.87 -12.09 12.72
CA PRO A 170 7.60 -12.26 13.43
C PRO A 170 6.41 -12.31 12.48
N MET A 171 6.42 -11.46 11.44
CA MET A 171 5.36 -11.40 10.43
C MET A 171 5.28 -12.65 9.57
N LEU A 172 6.39 -13.34 9.32
CA LEU A 172 6.42 -14.60 8.55
C LEU A 172 5.94 -15.80 9.37
N ILE A 173 6.05 -15.75 10.69
CA ILE A 173 5.69 -16.87 11.57
C ILE A 173 4.19 -16.89 11.88
N ILE A 174 3.59 -15.72 12.13
CA ILE A 174 2.16 -15.63 12.46
C ILE A 174 1.28 -15.72 11.22
N ALA A 175 -0.02 -15.85 11.40
CA ALA A 175 -0.98 -15.73 10.32
C ALA A 175 -0.88 -14.37 9.60
N PRO A 176 -1.29 -14.24 8.33
CA PRO A 176 -1.48 -12.94 7.69
C PRO A 176 -2.49 -12.09 8.48
N ILE A 177 -2.08 -10.92 9.00
CA ILE A 177 -2.90 -10.17 9.97
C ILE A 177 -3.42 -8.82 9.48
N PHE A 178 -2.85 -8.24 8.41
CA PHE A 178 -3.24 -6.91 7.92
C PHE A 178 -4.23 -6.94 6.75
N SER A 179 -4.50 -8.12 6.19
CA SER A 179 -5.46 -8.29 5.11
C SER A 179 -5.91 -9.75 5.01
N ARG A 180 -7.12 -9.94 4.48
CA ARG A 180 -7.65 -11.27 4.12
C ARG A 180 -7.42 -11.61 2.64
N ASP A 181 -6.76 -10.76 1.87
CA ASP A 181 -6.60 -10.94 0.43
C ASP A 181 -5.90 -12.25 0.06
N VAL A 182 -4.88 -12.66 0.84
CA VAL A 182 -4.15 -13.90 0.58
C VAL A 182 -5.05 -15.15 0.64
N TYR A 183 -6.11 -15.12 1.44
CA TYR A 183 -7.11 -16.20 1.49
C TYR A 183 -7.99 -16.19 0.23
N SER A 184 -8.30 -14.99 -0.29
CA SER A 184 -8.96 -14.86 -1.58
C SER A 184 -8.09 -15.40 -2.73
N TYR A 185 -6.77 -15.15 -2.69
CA TYR A 185 -5.83 -15.72 -3.67
C TYR A 185 -5.79 -17.24 -3.58
N ALA A 186 -5.70 -17.80 -2.36
CA ALA A 186 -5.71 -19.24 -2.16
C ALA A 186 -7.01 -19.88 -2.68
N ALA A 187 -8.17 -19.27 -2.39
CA ALA A 187 -9.46 -19.73 -2.88
C ALA A 187 -9.58 -19.63 -4.41
N GLN A 188 -9.09 -18.54 -5.02
CA GLN A 188 -9.04 -18.42 -6.49
C GLN A 188 -8.08 -19.44 -7.11
N GLY A 189 -6.98 -19.76 -6.44
CA GLY A 189 -6.07 -20.85 -6.83
C GLY A 189 -6.77 -22.21 -6.78
N GLU A 190 -7.55 -22.48 -5.74
CA GLU A 190 -8.34 -23.70 -5.63
C GLU A 190 -9.39 -23.78 -6.75
N MET A 191 -10.06 -22.69 -7.11
CA MET A 191 -10.95 -22.63 -8.27
C MET A 191 -10.22 -23.02 -9.56
N VAL A 192 -9.04 -22.44 -9.81
CA VAL A 192 -8.23 -22.76 -11.00
C VAL A 192 -7.82 -24.24 -11.00
N SER A 193 -7.48 -24.81 -9.85
CA SER A 193 -7.10 -26.21 -9.71
C SER A 193 -8.22 -27.16 -10.08
N HIS A 194 -9.47 -26.76 -9.86
CA HIS A 194 -10.71 -27.47 -10.21
C HIS A 194 -11.32 -27.02 -11.56
N HIS A 195 -10.55 -26.32 -12.40
CA HIS A 195 -11.02 -25.83 -13.72
C HIS A 195 -12.21 -24.86 -13.65
N MET A 196 -12.48 -24.27 -12.50
CA MET A 196 -13.41 -23.15 -12.37
C MET A 196 -12.71 -21.85 -12.78
N ASN A 197 -13.40 -21.03 -13.57
CA ASN A 197 -12.81 -19.78 -14.05
C ASN A 197 -13.05 -18.62 -13.05
N PRO A 198 -12.01 -18.15 -12.30
CA PRO A 198 -12.17 -17.05 -11.34
C PRO A 198 -12.50 -15.71 -11.98
N TYR A 199 -12.42 -15.60 -13.31
CA TYR A 199 -12.87 -14.39 -14.01
C TYR A 199 -14.38 -14.34 -14.24
N LEU A 200 -15.07 -15.46 -14.08
CA LEU A 200 -16.52 -15.54 -14.23
C LEU A 200 -17.24 -15.65 -12.88
N TYR A 201 -16.59 -16.28 -11.91
CA TYR A 201 -17.18 -16.63 -10.62
C TYR A 201 -16.32 -16.13 -9.46
N GLY A 202 -16.95 -15.83 -8.34
CA GLY A 202 -16.27 -15.57 -7.08
C GLY A 202 -16.00 -16.86 -6.28
N PRO A 203 -15.14 -16.81 -5.26
CA PRO A 203 -14.79 -17.96 -4.44
C PRO A 203 -15.97 -18.71 -3.83
N PHE A 204 -17.06 -18.04 -3.46
CA PHE A 204 -18.22 -18.67 -2.79
C PHE A 204 -19.01 -19.63 -3.69
N GLU A 205 -18.78 -19.62 -5.01
CA GLU A 205 -19.33 -20.63 -5.91
C GLU A 205 -18.80 -22.06 -5.61
N MET A 206 -17.67 -22.18 -4.92
CA MET A 206 -17.17 -23.48 -4.44
C MET A 206 -17.95 -24.04 -3.23
N GLY A 207 -18.93 -23.31 -2.72
CA GLY A 207 -19.62 -23.64 -1.48
C GLY A 207 -18.77 -23.41 -0.23
N ASN A 208 -19.27 -23.84 0.92
CA ASN A 208 -18.56 -23.68 2.19
C ASN A 208 -17.50 -24.79 2.37
N ASN A 209 -16.23 -24.39 2.36
CA ASN A 209 -15.07 -25.28 2.54
C ASN A 209 -13.92 -24.53 3.22
N SER A 210 -12.76 -25.19 3.46
CA SER A 210 -11.61 -24.58 4.14
C SER A 210 -11.05 -23.36 3.41
N PHE A 211 -11.07 -23.35 2.07
CA PHE A 211 -10.58 -22.22 1.27
C PHE A 211 -11.53 -21.04 1.27
N THR A 212 -12.84 -21.27 1.31
CA THR A 212 -13.84 -20.20 1.22
C THR A 212 -14.18 -19.57 2.57
N ALA A 213 -14.08 -20.34 3.66
CA ALA A 213 -14.39 -19.87 5.00
C ALA A 213 -13.59 -18.61 5.44
N PRO A 214 -12.26 -18.49 5.18
CA PRO A 214 -11.48 -17.32 5.56
C PRO A 214 -11.56 -16.15 4.55
N VAL A 215 -12.20 -16.32 3.39
CA VAL A 215 -12.34 -15.25 2.40
C VAL A 215 -13.17 -14.10 2.98
N ASP A 216 -12.75 -12.86 2.71
CA ASP A 216 -13.56 -11.71 3.09
C ASP A 216 -14.89 -11.73 2.32
N PRO A 217 -16.03 -11.57 3.01
CA PRO A 217 -17.35 -11.59 2.37
C PRO A 217 -17.48 -10.62 1.19
N LEU A 218 -16.76 -9.51 1.21
CA LEU A 218 -16.70 -8.54 0.12
C LEU A 218 -16.20 -9.16 -1.19
N TRP A 219 -15.25 -10.12 -1.10
CA TRP A 219 -14.64 -10.77 -2.25
C TRP A 219 -15.25 -12.13 -2.60
N GLY A 220 -16.11 -12.65 -1.72
CA GLY A 220 -16.66 -14.00 -1.87
C GLY A 220 -17.39 -14.23 -3.19
N ASN A 221 -18.17 -13.25 -3.65
CA ASN A 221 -18.90 -13.31 -4.92
C ASN A 221 -18.24 -12.47 -6.03
N ALA A 222 -17.09 -11.86 -5.78
CA ALA A 222 -16.43 -10.98 -6.73
C ALA A 222 -15.47 -11.75 -7.63
N PRO A 223 -15.54 -11.59 -8.98
CA PRO A 223 -14.56 -12.17 -9.89
C PRO A 223 -13.16 -11.58 -9.67
N ALA A 224 -12.13 -12.39 -9.94
CA ALA A 224 -10.73 -12.02 -9.75
C ALA A 224 -10.28 -10.87 -10.66
N PRO A 225 -9.63 -9.81 -10.14
CA PRO A 225 -9.07 -8.72 -10.94
C PRO A 225 -7.59 -8.94 -11.32
N TYR A 226 -7.04 -10.11 -11.00
CA TYR A 226 -5.60 -10.38 -11.14
C TYR A 226 -5.24 -10.89 -12.52
N GLY A 227 -3.96 -10.70 -12.90
CA GLY A 227 -3.46 -11.16 -14.17
C GLY A 227 -3.35 -12.70 -14.25
N PRO A 228 -3.29 -13.25 -15.48
CA PRO A 228 -3.37 -14.69 -15.71
C PRO A 228 -2.18 -15.46 -15.14
N LEU A 229 -1.00 -14.87 -15.07
CA LEU A 229 0.17 -15.50 -14.45
C LEU A 229 -0.03 -15.71 -12.95
N PHE A 230 -0.61 -14.72 -12.25
CA PHE A 230 -0.83 -14.84 -10.81
C PHE A 230 -1.81 -15.97 -10.50
N LEU A 231 -2.96 -16.02 -11.18
CA LEU A 231 -3.93 -17.10 -10.98
C LEU A 231 -3.38 -18.49 -11.33
N GLN A 232 -2.45 -18.57 -12.31
CA GLN A 232 -1.76 -19.82 -12.60
C GLN A 232 -0.84 -20.25 -11.45
N ILE A 233 -0.10 -19.33 -10.85
CA ILE A 233 0.74 -19.60 -9.69
C ILE A 233 -0.12 -20.05 -8.50
N ASP A 234 -1.25 -19.37 -8.26
CA ASP A 234 -2.18 -19.70 -7.18
C ASP A 234 -2.74 -21.13 -7.37
N GLY A 235 -3.19 -21.47 -8.59
CA GLY A 235 -3.67 -22.81 -8.93
C GLY A 235 -2.58 -23.88 -8.85
N PHE A 236 -1.35 -23.54 -9.27
CA PHE A 236 -0.21 -24.43 -9.10
C PHE A 236 0.07 -24.71 -7.61
N PHE A 237 0.03 -23.68 -6.76
CA PHE A 237 0.25 -23.86 -5.32
C PHE A 237 -0.84 -24.70 -4.67
N ALA A 238 -2.12 -24.48 -5.02
CA ALA A 238 -3.21 -25.31 -4.53
C ALA A 238 -3.00 -26.79 -4.88
N LYS A 239 -2.54 -27.09 -6.11
CA LYS A 239 -2.24 -28.47 -6.55
C LYS A 239 -1.07 -29.11 -5.80
N ILE A 240 0.07 -28.42 -5.71
CA ILE A 240 1.28 -29.01 -5.07
C ILE A 240 1.17 -29.14 -3.55
N THR A 241 0.24 -28.41 -2.94
CA THR A 241 -0.10 -28.54 -1.51
C THR A 241 -1.19 -29.58 -1.27
N PHE A 242 -1.59 -30.33 -2.29
CA PHE A 242 -2.65 -31.33 -2.21
C PHE A 242 -3.95 -30.77 -1.64
N HIS A 243 -4.34 -29.56 -2.11
CA HIS A 243 -5.56 -28.85 -1.69
C HIS A 243 -5.59 -28.53 -0.18
N ASN A 244 -4.42 -28.32 0.41
CA ASN A 244 -4.30 -27.85 1.79
C ASN A 244 -4.27 -26.31 1.80
N GLU A 245 -5.32 -25.69 2.33
CA GLU A 245 -5.50 -24.23 2.37
C GLU A 245 -4.32 -23.55 3.10
N LEU A 246 -3.95 -24.04 4.29
CA LEU A 246 -2.88 -23.46 5.09
C LEU A 246 -1.54 -23.49 4.34
N ALA A 247 -1.18 -24.63 3.74
CA ALA A 247 0.06 -24.76 2.98
C ALA A 247 0.06 -23.85 1.75
N THR A 248 -1.09 -23.70 1.07
CA THR A 248 -1.26 -22.81 -0.07
C THR A 248 -1.03 -21.34 0.35
N VAL A 249 -1.63 -20.90 1.45
CA VAL A 249 -1.44 -19.54 2.00
C VAL A 249 0.02 -19.29 2.40
N VAL A 250 0.71 -20.31 2.97
CA VAL A 250 2.15 -20.21 3.29
C VAL A 250 2.97 -20.01 2.01
N LEU A 251 2.70 -20.77 0.94
CA LEU A 251 3.42 -20.60 -0.33
C LEU A 251 3.16 -19.24 -0.97
N LEU A 252 1.92 -18.75 -0.95
CA LEU A 252 1.58 -17.41 -1.43
C LEU A 252 2.29 -16.32 -0.64
N ARG A 253 2.41 -16.48 0.67
CA ARG A 253 3.17 -15.57 1.53
C ARG A 253 4.66 -15.59 1.21
N LEU A 254 5.24 -16.76 0.99
CA LEU A 254 6.64 -16.89 0.57
C LEU A 254 6.86 -16.25 -0.81
N LEU A 255 5.88 -16.34 -1.71
CA LEU A 255 5.91 -15.66 -3.01
C LEU A 255 5.90 -14.13 -2.85
N ALA A 256 5.02 -13.59 -2.00
CA ALA A 256 5.00 -12.16 -1.69
C ALA A 256 6.34 -11.72 -1.05
N TYR A 257 6.89 -12.51 -0.13
CA TYR A 257 8.19 -12.25 0.47
C TYR A 257 9.33 -12.30 -0.57
N ALA A 258 9.29 -13.25 -1.52
CA ALA A 258 10.23 -13.27 -2.64
C ALA A 258 10.13 -11.99 -3.50
N GLY A 259 8.93 -11.45 -3.68
CA GLY A 259 8.73 -10.13 -4.29
C GLY A 259 9.45 -9.01 -3.52
N VAL A 260 9.34 -8.99 -2.18
CA VAL A 260 10.08 -8.01 -1.35
C VAL A 260 11.59 -8.22 -1.41
N LEU A 261 12.05 -9.48 -1.46
CA LEU A 261 13.49 -9.77 -1.65
C LEU A 261 13.99 -9.26 -3.01
N LEU A 262 13.19 -9.38 -4.06
CA LEU A 262 13.50 -8.82 -5.38
C LEU A 262 13.56 -7.29 -5.33
N ILE A 263 12.64 -6.62 -4.62
CA ILE A 263 12.71 -5.18 -4.34
C ILE A 263 14.02 -4.86 -3.60
N ALA A 264 14.37 -5.60 -2.54
CA ALA A 264 15.58 -5.41 -1.75
C ALA A 264 16.88 -5.63 -2.54
N PHE A 265 16.82 -6.43 -3.61
CA PHE A 265 17.93 -6.63 -4.54
C PHE A 265 18.06 -5.47 -5.54
N CYS A 266 16.94 -4.98 -6.09
CA CYS A 266 16.94 -3.93 -7.12
C CYS A 266 17.19 -2.54 -6.55
N VAL A 267 16.68 -2.23 -5.36
CA VAL A 267 16.70 -0.89 -4.76
C VAL A 267 18.12 -0.31 -4.61
N PRO A 268 19.14 -1.03 -4.09
CA PRO A 268 20.49 -0.47 -3.99
C PRO A 268 21.14 -0.20 -5.36
N ARG A 269 20.79 -1.00 -6.38
CA ARG A 269 21.25 -0.79 -7.76
C ARG A 269 20.61 0.46 -8.35
N LEU A 270 19.30 0.59 -8.20
CA LEU A 270 18.54 1.74 -8.67
C LEU A 270 19.03 3.03 -7.97
N ALA A 271 19.28 2.99 -6.65
CA ALA A 271 19.85 4.10 -5.91
C ALA A 271 21.22 4.54 -6.51
N SER A 272 22.07 3.58 -6.87
CA SER A 272 23.35 3.87 -7.53
C SER A 272 23.17 4.56 -8.88
N LEU A 273 22.23 4.10 -9.70
CA LEU A 273 21.92 4.66 -11.02
C LEU A 273 21.35 6.09 -10.95
N TYR A 274 20.83 6.49 -9.78
CA TYR A 274 20.37 7.84 -9.50
C TYR A 274 21.28 8.64 -8.56
N HIS A 275 22.52 8.15 -8.33
CA HIS A 275 23.52 8.78 -7.47
C HIS A 275 23.00 9.12 -6.07
N ARG A 276 22.20 8.20 -5.50
CA ARG A 276 21.61 8.33 -4.16
C ARG A 276 22.28 7.37 -3.18
N ASP A 277 22.22 7.74 -1.90
CA ASP A 277 22.68 6.85 -0.83
C ASP A 277 21.83 5.57 -0.81
N LYS A 278 22.52 4.41 -0.93
CA LYS A 278 21.87 3.09 -1.03
C LYS A 278 21.14 2.72 0.25
N ALA A 279 21.69 3.10 1.39
CA ALA A 279 21.14 2.76 2.69
C ALA A 279 19.90 3.62 3.00
N GLU A 280 19.93 4.91 2.62
CA GLU A 280 18.77 5.78 2.71
C GLU A 280 17.60 5.20 1.90
N ILE A 281 17.83 4.92 0.62
CA ILE A 281 16.76 4.43 -0.26
C ILE A 281 16.28 3.05 0.17
N PHE A 282 17.19 2.16 0.62
CA PHE A 282 16.81 0.87 1.20
C PHE A 282 15.88 1.03 2.41
N THR A 283 16.15 2.02 3.27
CA THR A 283 15.29 2.30 4.43
C THR A 283 13.93 2.86 4.01
N LEU A 284 13.90 3.75 3.02
CA LEU A 284 12.64 4.34 2.53
C LEU A 284 11.75 3.34 1.79
N VAL A 285 12.32 2.29 1.20
CA VAL A 285 11.60 1.32 0.37
C VAL A 285 11.41 -0.01 1.09
N VAL A 286 12.52 -0.66 1.50
CA VAL A 286 12.48 -2.05 2.00
C VAL A 286 12.10 -2.11 3.48
N LEU A 287 12.65 -1.20 4.29
CA LEU A 287 12.28 -1.08 5.71
C LEU A 287 11.04 -0.20 5.93
N ASN A 288 10.38 0.25 4.86
CA ASN A 288 9.17 1.06 4.93
C ASN A 288 8.07 0.31 5.71
N PRO A 289 7.36 0.98 6.63
CA PRO A 289 6.27 0.36 7.37
C PRO A 289 5.24 -0.31 6.48
N VAL A 290 4.85 0.29 5.36
CA VAL A 290 3.90 -0.31 4.43
C VAL A 290 4.45 -1.62 3.83
N THR A 291 5.75 -1.66 3.50
CA THR A 291 6.41 -2.88 3.00
C THR A 291 6.39 -4.00 4.06
N ILE A 292 6.75 -3.68 5.31
CA ILE A 292 6.81 -4.69 6.38
C ILE A 292 5.41 -5.15 6.78
N LEU A 293 4.47 -4.21 7.01
CA LEU A 293 3.16 -4.55 7.54
C LEU A 293 2.26 -5.18 6.47
N HIS A 294 2.23 -4.62 5.26
CA HIS A 294 1.29 -5.07 4.24
C HIS A 294 1.90 -6.10 3.27
N PHE A 295 3.12 -5.91 2.77
CA PHE A 295 3.67 -6.89 1.83
C PHE A 295 4.15 -8.17 2.54
N VAL A 296 4.80 -8.04 3.71
CA VAL A 296 5.22 -9.22 4.47
C VAL A 296 4.09 -9.70 5.39
N GLY A 297 3.49 -8.82 6.20
CA GLY A 297 2.45 -9.15 7.16
C GLY A 297 1.11 -9.52 6.50
N GLY A 298 0.67 -8.77 5.50
CA GLY A 298 -0.56 -9.00 4.73
C GLY A 298 -0.42 -9.94 3.54
N ALA A 299 0.82 -10.31 3.16
CA ALA A 299 1.12 -11.21 2.04
C ALA A 299 0.53 -10.78 0.68
N HIS A 300 0.53 -9.47 0.39
CA HIS A 300 -0.05 -8.94 -0.84
C HIS A 300 0.78 -9.26 -2.08
N ASN A 301 0.12 -9.67 -3.16
CA ASN A 301 0.73 -9.95 -4.47
C ASN A 301 1.37 -8.71 -5.12
N ASP A 302 1.02 -7.52 -4.64
CA ASP A 302 1.64 -6.25 -5.02
C ASP A 302 3.17 -6.25 -4.80
N ALA A 303 3.65 -7.00 -3.83
CA ALA A 303 5.09 -7.17 -3.59
C ALA A 303 5.81 -7.82 -4.78
N LEU A 304 5.23 -8.88 -5.34
CA LEU A 304 5.77 -9.56 -6.53
C LEU A 304 5.67 -8.67 -7.76
N MET A 305 4.51 -8.06 -7.97
CA MET A 305 4.30 -7.10 -9.06
C MET A 305 5.35 -5.98 -9.03
N LEU A 306 5.54 -5.33 -7.87
CA LEU A 306 6.49 -4.22 -7.73
C LEU A 306 7.94 -4.70 -7.80
N GLY A 307 8.25 -5.88 -7.29
CA GLY A 307 9.57 -6.49 -7.43
C GLY A 307 9.96 -6.67 -8.90
N LEU A 308 9.06 -7.25 -9.70
CA LEU A 308 9.26 -7.42 -11.13
C LEU A 308 9.29 -6.09 -11.89
N LEU A 309 8.42 -5.14 -11.54
CA LEU A 309 8.41 -3.79 -12.13
C LEU A 309 9.72 -3.06 -11.87
N LEU A 310 10.20 -3.03 -10.61
CA LEU A 310 11.48 -2.42 -10.26
C LEU A 310 12.67 -3.11 -10.94
N ALA A 311 12.64 -4.45 -11.04
CA ALA A 311 13.65 -5.19 -11.78
C ALA A 311 13.64 -4.82 -13.26
N GLY A 312 12.46 -4.68 -13.85
CA GLY A 312 12.29 -4.24 -15.25
C GLY A 312 12.83 -2.84 -15.50
N ILE A 313 12.46 -1.89 -14.65
CA ILE A 313 12.97 -0.50 -14.74
C ILE A 313 14.49 -0.45 -14.53
N THR A 314 15.02 -1.23 -13.58
CA THR A 314 16.46 -1.31 -13.33
C THR A 314 17.21 -1.85 -14.56
N ALA A 315 16.71 -2.96 -15.15
CA ALA A 315 17.30 -3.53 -16.36
C ALA A 315 17.27 -2.55 -17.55
N ALA A 316 16.16 -1.84 -17.74
CA ALA A 316 16.04 -0.81 -18.78
C ALA A 316 17.06 0.32 -18.58
N LYS A 317 17.25 0.78 -17.34
CA LYS A 317 18.27 1.78 -17.00
C LYS A 317 19.70 1.26 -17.19
N GLU A 318 19.94 -0.02 -17.02
CA GLU A 318 21.20 -0.72 -17.31
C GLU A 318 21.38 -1.02 -18.82
N LYS A 319 20.62 -0.35 -19.69
CA LYS A 319 20.67 -0.49 -21.15
C LYS A 319 20.23 -1.87 -21.68
N ARG A 320 19.32 -2.55 -20.94
CA ARG A 320 18.70 -3.82 -21.32
C ARG A 320 17.19 -3.68 -21.47
N PRO A 321 16.69 -2.85 -22.42
CA PRO A 321 15.27 -2.49 -22.49
C PRO A 321 14.37 -3.69 -22.77
N ILE A 322 14.79 -4.67 -23.60
CA ILE A 322 13.99 -5.87 -23.87
C ILE A 322 13.77 -6.69 -22.58
N VAL A 323 14.82 -6.92 -21.80
CA VAL A 323 14.69 -7.58 -20.49
C VAL A 323 13.79 -6.76 -19.57
N GLY A 324 13.95 -5.43 -19.59
CA GLY A 324 13.08 -4.51 -18.85
C GLY A 324 11.62 -4.66 -19.22
N ILE A 325 11.30 -4.72 -20.50
CA ILE A 325 9.92 -4.89 -20.99
C ILE A 325 9.36 -6.26 -20.61
N LEU A 326 10.14 -7.34 -20.76
CA LEU A 326 9.71 -8.69 -20.35
C LEU A 326 9.38 -8.76 -18.86
N LEU A 327 10.21 -8.18 -17.99
CA LEU A 327 9.97 -8.15 -16.55
C LEU A 327 8.74 -7.28 -16.19
N CYS A 328 8.56 -6.12 -16.84
CA CYS A 328 7.37 -5.30 -16.67
C CYS A 328 6.11 -6.03 -17.18
N SER A 329 6.23 -6.83 -18.24
CA SER A 329 5.12 -7.64 -18.78
C SER A 329 4.72 -8.76 -17.82
N LEU A 330 5.71 -9.43 -17.20
CA LEU A 330 5.45 -10.40 -16.13
C LEU A 330 4.79 -9.73 -14.92
N ALA A 331 5.25 -8.53 -14.54
CA ALA A 331 4.60 -7.74 -13.49
C ALA A 331 3.14 -7.41 -13.83
N ALA A 332 2.85 -7.03 -15.08
CA ALA A 332 1.49 -6.78 -15.56
C ALA A 332 0.64 -8.06 -15.59
N ALA A 333 1.25 -9.22 -15.85
CA ALA A 333 0.60 -10.53 -15.81
C ALA A 333 0.31 -11.01 -14.36
N ILE A 334 0.89 -10.36 -13.33
CA ILE A 334 0.48 -10.46 -11.93
C ILE A 334 -0.66 -9.48 -11.65
N LYS A 335 -0.45 -8.18 -11.98
CA LYS A 335 -1.42 -7.11 -11.71
C LYS A 335 -1.30 -5.99 -12.74
N ALA A 336 -2.39 -5.70 -13.42
CA ALA A 336 -2.44 -4.85 -14.61
C ALA A 336 -1.78 -3.46 -14.51
N PRO A 337 -1.81 -2.71 -13.37
CA PRO A 337 -1.18 -1.39 -13.28
C PRO A 337 0.32 -1.35 -13.63
N ALA A 338 1.03 -2.47 -13.44
CA ALA A 338 2.44 -2.58 -13.82
C ALA A 338 2.68 -2.49 -15.35
N GLY A 339 1.63 -2.64 -16.16
CA GLY A 339 1.67 -2.43 -17.61
C GLY A 339 2.14 -1.04 -18.01
N LEU A 340 1.96 -0.03 -17.16
CA LEU A 340 2.56 1.30 -17.34
C LEU A 340 4.08 1.23 -17.44
N GLY A 341 4.75 0.28 -16.77
CA GLY A 341 6.17 0.06 -16.90
C GLY A 341 6.59 -0.29 -18.33
N ILE A 342 5.79 -1.10 -19.05
CA ILE A 342 6.01 -1.47 -20.46
C ILE A 342 6.02 -0.19 -21.31
N LEU A 343 5.01 0.65 -21.14
CA LEU A 343 4.87 1.92 -21.87
C LEU A 343 6.04 2.86 -21.61
N TYR A 344 6.41 3.07 -20.33
CA TYR A 344 7.50 3.96 -19.96
C TYR A 344 8.88 3.46 -20.40
N VAL A 345 9.14 2.15 -20.34
CA VAL A 345 10.38 1.57 -20.87
C VAL A 345 10.43 1.71 -22.39
N GLY A 346 9.35 1.40 -23.11
CA GLY A 346 9.25 1.60 -24.54
C GLY A 346 9.47 3.06 -24.95
N TRP A 347 8.84 4.01 -24.24
CA TRP A 347 8.95 5.43 -24.49
C TRP A 347 10.37 5.98 -24.32
N THR A 348 11.10 5.49 -23.32
CA THR A 348 12.46 5.97 -22.99
C THR A 348 13.57 5.07 -23.51
N TRP A 349 13.26 4.07 -24.33
CA TRP A 349 14.20 3.08 -24.87
C TRP A 349 15.40 3.73 -25.61
N LEU A 350 15.12 4.74 -26.43
CA LEU A 350 16.16 5.44 -27.21
C LEU A 350 16.88 6.56 -26.42
N GLY A 351 16.50 6.77 -25.16
CA GLY A 351 17.06 7.84 -24.32
C GLY A 351 16.25 9.13 -24.35
N SER A 352 16.81 10.20 -23.78
CA SER A 352 16.20 11.52 -23.71
C SER A 352 16.49 12.36 -24.95
N GLY A 353 15.61 13.36 -25.22
CA GLY A 353 15.77 14.30 -26.33
C GLY A 353 15.42 13.75 -27.72
N VAL A 354 14.91 12.52 -27.80
CA VAL A 354 14.49 11.89 -29.06
C VAL A 354 13.10 12.39 -29.48
N PRO A 355 12.88 12.75 -30.77
CA PRO A 355 11.57 13.13 -31.27
C PRO A 355 10.50 12.06 -31.05
N VAL A 356 9.25 12.49 -30.82
CA VAL A 356 8.11 11.58 -30.56
C VAL A 356 7.94 10.53 -31.67
N ARG A 357 8.10 10.92 -32.92
CA ARG A 357 7.97 10.01 -34.08
C ARG A 357 8.91 8.81 -33.99
N ASP A 358 10.13 9.01 -33.48
CA ASP A 358 11.14 7.96 -33.44
C ASP A 358 10.90 7.02 -32.24
N ARG A 359 10.15 7.47 -31.22
CA ARG A 359 9.70 6.66 -30.06
C ARG A 359 8.56 5.69 -30.43
N ILE A 360 7.84 5.90 -31.53
CA ILE A 360 6.69 5.07 -31.93
C ILE A 360 7.11 3.60 -32.09
N ARG A 361 8.21 3.33 -32.81
CA ARG A 361 8.69 1.95 -33.00
C ARG A 361 9.03 1.24 -31.69
N PRO A 362 9.86 1.80 -30.79
CA PRO A 362 10.13 1.21 -29.48
C PRO A 362 8.86 0.97 -28.66
N VAL A 363 7.92 1.92 -28.64
CA VAL A 363 6.65 1.79 -27.89
C VAL A 363 5.80 0.66 -28.48
N VAL A 364 5.65 0.60 -29.80
CA VAL A 364 4.92 -0.48 -30.48
C VAL A 364 5.58 -1.83 -30.20
N THR A 365 6.91 -1.91 -30.31
CA THR A 365 7.66 -3.15 -30.00
C THR A 365 7.45 -3.56 -28.53
N ALA A 366 7.52 -2.61 -27.59
CA ALA A 366 7.26 -2.88 -26.18
C ALA A 366 5.82 -3.37 -25.94
N GLY A 367 4.84 -2.74 -26.61
CA GLY A 367 3.44 -3.15 -26.59
C GLY A 367 3.22 -4.56 -27.13
N LEU A 368 3.84 -4.89 -28.28
CA LEU A 368 3.75 -6.23 -28.88
C LEU A 368 4.36 -7.32 -27.97
N ILE A 369 5.51 -7.05 -27.35
CA ILE A 369 6.11 -7.97 -26.36
C ILE A 369 5.16 -8.13 -25.16
N GLY A 370 4.61 -7.02 -24.64
CA GLY A 370 3.66 -7.05 -23.53
C GLY A 370 2.41 -7.86 -23.84
N ILE A 371 1.79 -7.61 -25.00
CA ILE A 371 0.62 -8.35 -25.47
C ILE A 371 0.98 -9.83 -25.69
N GLY A 372 2.17 -10.12 -26.23
CA GLY A 372 2.64 -11.49 -26.41
C GLY A 372 2.78 -12.25 -25.09
N VAL A 373 3.37 -11.63 -24.07
CA VAL A 373 3.51 -12.24 -22.73
C VAL A 373 2.15 -12.42 -22.05
N LEU A 374 1.30 -11.39 -22.05
CA LEU A 374 -0.04 -11.46 -21.48
C LEU A 374 -0.90 -12.47 -22.23
N GLY A 375 -0.86 -12.49 -23.56
CA GLY A 375 -1.55 -13.44 -24.41
C GLY A 375 -1.09 -14.88 -24.18
N PHE A 376 0.22 -15.11 -24.05
CA PHE A 376 0.77 -16.42 -23.72
C PHE A 376 0.20 -16.95 -22.40
N PHE A 377 0.24 -16.16 -21.31
CA PHE A 377 -0.32 -16.60 -20.05
C PHE A 377 -1.83 -16.71 -20.07
N SER A 378 -2.54 -15.83 -20.76
CA SER A 378 -4.00 -15.94 -20.95
C SER A 378 -4.39 -17.22 -21.69
N TYR A 379 -3.59 -17.63 -22.69
CA TYR A 379 -3.82 -18.85 -23.46
C TYR A 379 -3.50 -20.11 -22.65
N ILE A 380 -2.29 -20.23 -22.09
CA ILE A 380 -1.88 -21.43 -21.36
C ILE A 380 -2.67 -21.65 -20.06
N SER A 381 -3.22 -20.58 -19.48
CA SER A 381 -4.08 -20.68 -18.31
C SER A 381 -5.46 -21.29 -18.62
N GLY A 382 -5.89 -21.24 -19.88
CA GLY A 382 -7.28 -21.56 -20.25
C GLY A 382 -8.31 -20.54 -19.74
N LEU A 383 -7.89 -19.48 -19.03
CA LEU A 383 -8.78 -18.47 -18.43
C LEU A 383 -9.16 -17.37 -19.43
N GLY A 384 -8.43 -17.26 -20.55
CA GLY A 384 -8.65 -16.24 -21.57
C GLY A 384 -8.33 -14.82 -21.09
N TRP A 385 -9.02 -13.83 -21.67
CA TRP A 385 -8.82 -12.40 -21.41
C TRP A 385 -9.78 -11.83 -20.38
N GLY A 386 -10.44 -12.66 -19.55
CA GLY A 386 -11.45 -12.24 -18.58
C GLY A 386 -10.96 -11.20 -17.57
N TRP A 387 -9.65 -11.17 -17.27
CA TRP A 387 -9.04 -10.18 -16.38
C TRP A 387 -9.25 -8.73 -16.85
N ILE A 388 -9.38 -8.49 -18.18
CA ILE A 388 -9.62 -7.13 -18.71
C ILE A 388 -11.00 -6.62 -18.25
N GLY A 389 -12.03 -7.47 -18.35
CA GLY A 389 -13.38 -7.13 -17.88
C GLY A 389 -13.44 -6.88 -16.36
N ASN A 390 -12.55 -7.52 -15.62
CA ASN A 390 -12.54 -7.48 -14.15
C ASN A 390 -11.61 -6.40 -13.55
N LEU A 391 -11.00 -5.54 -14.38
CA LEU A 391 -10.21 -4.41 -13.87
C LEU A 391 -11.02 -3.45 -12.97
N GLY A 392 -12.34 -3.45 -13.14
CA GLY A 392 -13.28 -2.68 -12.32
C GLY A 392 -13.67 -3.32 -11.00
N THR A 393 -13.37 -4.62 -10.77
CA THR A 393 -13.78 -5.35 -9.56
C THR A 393 -13.41 -4.65 -8.24
N PRO A 394 -12.22 -4.05 -8.08
CA PRO A 394 -11.90 -3.31 -6.86
C PRO A 394 -12.88 -2.16 -6.57
N GLY A 395 -13.57 -1.65 -7.58
CA GLY A 395 -14.59 -0.61 -7.45
C GLY A 395 -15.85 -1.02 -6.66
N VAL A 396 -16.04 -2.31 -6.33
CA VAL A 396 -17.08 -2.78 -5.40
C VAL A 396 -16.84 -2.17 -4.01
N VAL A 397 -15.59 -1.94 -3.64
CA VAL A 397 -15.23 -1.29 -2.36
C VAL A 397 -15.67 0.17 -2.37
N ARG A 398 -16.41 0.56 -1.34
CA ARG A 398 -16.78 1.96 -1.09
C ARG A 398 -15.86 2.53 -0.01
N SER A 399 -14.57 2.63 -0.33
CA SER A 399 -13.60 3.18 0.61
C SER A 399 -13.70 4.71 0.67
N TRP A 400 -13.92 5.24 1.86
CA TRP A 400 -13.85 6.67 2.13
C TRP A 400 -12.43 7.24 1.93
N MET A 401 -11.41 6.41 1.90
CA MET A 401 -10.01 6.82 1.64
C MET A 401 -9.80 7.26 0.20
N ALA A 402 -10.59 6.74 -0.76
CA ALA A 402 -10.53 7.16 -2.14
C ALA A 402 -11.20 8.53 -2.33
N PRO A 403 -10.46 9.61 -2.68
CA PRO A 403 -11.02 10.96 -2.82
C PRO A 403 -12.21 11.04 -3.77
N THR A 404 -12.22 10.25 -4.84
CA THR A 404 -13.32 10.19 -5.81
C THR A 404 -14.59 9.59 -5.20
N THR A 405 -14.44 8.56 -4.35
CA THR A 405 -15.56 7.95 -3.63
C THR A 405 -16.07 8.89 -2.54
N SER A 406 -15.18 9.54 -1.77
CA SER A 406 -15.54 10.52 -0.76
C SER A 406 -16.26 11.72 -1.36
N LEU A 407 -15.80 12.22 -2.50
CA LEU A 407 -16.49 13.29 -3.23
C LEU A 407 -17.91 12.89 -3.61
N ALA A 408 -18.10 11.64 -4.09
CA ALA A 408 -19.43 11.14 -4.41
C ALA A 408 -20.35 11.08 -3.18
N LEU A 409 -19.83 10.63 -2.04
CA LEU A 409 -20.59 10.58 -0.79
C LEU A 409 -21.00 11.99 -0.33
N VAL A 410 -20.08 12.96 -0.39
CA VAL A 410 -20.35 14.36 -0.06
C VAL A 410 -21.40 14.97 -1.00
N VAL A 411 -21.25 14.79 -2.30
CA VAL A 411 -22.20 15.31 -3.31
C VAL A 411 -23.59 14.70 -3.09
N ASN A 412 -23.66 13.40 -2.86
CA ASN A 412 -24.93 12.73 -2.61
C ASN A 412 -25.58 13.22 -1.30
N TRP A 413 -24.80 13.42 -0.25
CA TRP A 413 -25.28 13.93 1.03
C TRP A 413 -25.81 15.37 0.89
N VAL A 414 -25.06 16.27 0.23
CA VAL A 414 -25.50 17.65 -0.04
C VAL A 414 -26.78 17.67 -0.88
N ALA A 415 -26.85 16.84 -1.93
CA ALA A 415 -28.04 16.75 -2.77
C ALA A 415 -29.29 16.37 -1.97
N HIS A 416 -29.18 15.37 -1.09
CA HIS A 416 -30.27 14.96 -0.20
C HIS A 416 -30.66 16.08 0.76
N PHE A 417 -29.68 16.79 1.32
CA PHE A 417 -29.91 17.91 2.24
C PHE A 417 -30.72 19.04 1.60
N VAL A 418 -30.49 19.31 0.30
CA VAL A 418 -31.23 20.35 -0.46
C VAL A 418 -32.48 19.78 -1.17
N GLY A 419 -32.90 18.55 -0.86
CA GLY A 419 -34.11 17.95 -1.41
C GLY A 419 -33.95 17.37 -2.82
N ILE A 420 -32.73 17.23 -3.34
CA ILE A 420 -32.46 16.63 -4.65
C ILE A 420 -32.17 15.13 -4.46
N GLY A 421 -33.05 14.28 -4.96
CA GLY A 421 -32.90 12.82 -4.91
C GLY A 421 -31.91 12.29 -5.95
N LEU A 422 -30.59 12.35 -5.67
CA LEU A 422 -29.59 11.72 -6.51
C LEU A 422 -29.42 10.25 -6.16
N HIS A 423 -29.21 9.41 -7.18
CA HIS A 423 -28.87 8.02 -6.97
C HIS A 423 -27.34 7.87 -6.75
N LEU A 424 -26.96 7.41 -5.56
CA LEU A 424 -25.54 7.31 -5.15
C LEU A 424 -24.67 6.55 -6.16
N GLY A 425 -25.18 5.44 -6.74
CA GLY A 425 -24.46 4.67 -7.76
C GLY A 425 -24.09 5.49 -8.99
N GLY A 426 -24.99 6.36 -9.45
CA GLY A 426 -24.72 7.28 -10.57
C GLY A 426 -23.64 8.32 -10.21
N VAL A 427 -23.73 8.92 -9.02
CA VAL A 427 -22.74 9.88 -8.55
C VAL A 427 -21.36 9.24 -8.42
N LEU A 428 -21.28 8.04 -7.84
CA LEU A 428 -20.03 7.25 -7.74
C LEU A 428 -19.43 6.96 -9.12
N SER A 429 -20.24 6.56 -10.09
CA SER A 429 -19.77 6.26 -11.45
C SER A 429 -19.18 7.51 -12.11
N VAL A 430 -19.83 8.66 -11.99
CA VAL A 430 -19.38 9.92 -12.59
C VAL A 430 -18.08 10.40 -11.90
N THR A 431 -18.02 10.48 -10.58
CA THR A 431 -16.84 10.98 -9.87
C THR A 431 -15.62 10.10 -10.09
N ARG A 432 -15.78 8.77 -10.09
CA ARG A 432 -14.71 7.81 -10.34
C ARG A 432 -14.23 7.85 -11.79
N PHE A 433 -15.17 7.97 -12.75
CA PHE A 433 -14.81 8.16 -14.16
C PHE A 433 -14.01 9.44 -14.38
N LEU A 434 -14.46 10.58 -13.83
CA LEU A 434 -13.74 11.84 -13.93
C LEU A 434 -12.36 11.77 -13.25
N GLY A 435 -12.25 11.08 -12.13
CA GLY A 435 -10.97 10.83 -11.46
C GLY A 435 -10.00 10.04 -12.34
N LEU A 436 -10.42 8.91 -12.89
CA LEU A 436 -9.60 8.10 -13.78
C LEU A 436 -9.24 8.84 -15.08
N LEU A 437 -10.17 9.61 -15.65
CA LEU A 437 -9.91 10.43 -16.84
C LEU A 437 -8.84 11.50 -16.51
N THR A 438 -8.94 12.15 -15.35
CA THR A 438 -7.94 13.11 -14.88
C THR A 438 -6.58 12.45 -14.69
N ALA A 439 -6.53 11.27 -14.06
CA ALA A 439 -5.29 10.49 -13.91
C ALA A 439 -4.68 10.12 -15.26
N LEU A 440 -5.50 9.74 -16.24
CA LEU A 440 -5.07 9.42 -17.59
C LEU A 440 -4.47 10.65 -18.29
N ILE A 441 -5.17 11.79 -18.28
CA ILE A 441 -4.71 13.03 -18.92
C ILE A 441 -3.38 13.49 -18.31
N ILE A 442 -3.29 13.52 -16.97
CA ILE A 442 -2.06 13.91 -16.28
C ILE A 442 -0.96 12.85 -16.52
N GLY A 443 -1.30 11.56 -16.53
CA GLY A 443 -0.36 10.47 -16.82
C GLY A 443 0.25 10.57 -18.23
N ILE A 444 -0.56 10.88 -19.24
CA ILE A 444 -0.11 11.16 -20.61
C ILE A 444 0.82 12.39 -20.62
N TRP A 445 0.44 13.47 -19.95
CA TRP A 445 1.28 14.64 -19.83
C TRP A 445 2.63 14.33 -19.16
N LEU A 446 2.63 13.53 -18.07
CA LEU A 446 3.85 13.07 -17.40
C LEU A 446 4.72 12.21 -18.31
N LEU A 447 4.14 11.33 -19.13
CA LEU A 447 4.85 10.51 -20.11
C LEU A 447 5.59 11.38 -21.13
N PHE A 448 4.88 12.34 -21.75
CA PHE A 448 5.49 13.25 -22.74
C PHE A 448 6.55 14.18 -22.12
N ASN A 449 6.44 14.50 -20.85
CA ASN A 449 7.41 15.32 -20.12
C ASN A 449 8.44 14.49 -19.32
N SER A 450 8.51 13.17 -19.53
CA SER A 450 9.39 12.26 -18.77
C SER A 450 10.87 12.57 -18.94
N ASP A 451 11.28 13.16 -20.05
CA ASP A 451 12.67 13.63 -20.28
C ASP A 451 13.05 14.76 -19.33
N ARG A 452 12.11 15.68 -19.01
CA ARG A 452 12.33 16.83 -18.12
C ARG A 452 12.13 16.47 -16.64
N ILE A 453 11.12 15.66 -16.36
CA ILE A 453 10.71 15.30 -14.99
C ILE A 453 11.59 14.16 -14.44
N GLY A 454 12.12 13.32 -15.33
CA GLY A 454 12.78 12.05 -15.06
C GLY A 454 11.80 10.88 -15.15
N THR A 455 12.18 9.84 -15.90
CA THR A 455 11.31 8.67 -16.21
C THR A 455 10.73 8.01 -14.96
N LEU A 456 11.57 7.72 -13.96
CA LEU A 456 11.16 7.03 -12.74
C LEU A 456 10.18 7.89 -11.91
N LYS A 457 10.42 9.20 -11.88
CA LYS A 457 9.53 10.15 -11.20
C LYS A 457 8.20 10.26 -11.92
N ALA A 458 8.20 10.34 -13.25
CA ALA A 458 6.99 10.41 -14.06
C ALA A 458 6.14 9.14 -13.91
N LEU A 459 6.76 7.94 -14.00
CA LEU A 459 6.07 6.66 -13.79
C LEU A 459 5.50 6.55 -12.37
N GLY A 460 6.31 6.86 -11.36
CA GLY A 460 5.87 6.80 -9.95
C GLY A 460 4.70 7.75 -9.66
N LEU A 461 4.73 8.97 -10.21
CA LEU A 461 3.61 9.92 -10.11
C LEU A 461 2.38 9.42 -10.86
N THR A 462 2.54 8.84 -12.04
CA THR A 462 1.41 8.28 -12.82
C THR A 462 0.72 7.16 -12.03
N LEU A 463 1.48 6.20 -11.49
CA LEU A 463 0.92 5.12 -10.67
C LEU A 463 0.22 5.66 -9.42
N LEU A 464 0.82 6.65 -8.74
CA LEU A 464 0.22 7.27 -7.57
C LEU A 464 -1.09 7.98 -7.91
N LEU A 465 -1.16 8.69 -9.05
CA LEU A 465 -2.38 9.34 -9.53
C LEU A 465 -3.49 8.35 -9.83
N PHE A 466 -3.17 7.20 -10.46
CA PHE A 466 -4.16 6.15 -10.71
C PHE A 466 -4.72 5.55 -9.42
N VAL A 467 -3.93 5.48 -8.35
CA VAL A 467 -4.41 5.05 -7.03
C VAL A 467 -5.29 6.13 -6.41
N VAL A 468 -4.76 7.35 -6.23
CA VAL A 468 -5.44 8.43 -5.50
C VAL A 468 -6.71 8.91 -6.21
N LEU A 469 -6.72 8.94 -7.54
CA LEU A 469 -7.89 9.33 -8.34
C LEU A 469 -8.71 8.13 -8.82
N GLY A 470 -8.30 6.92 -8.44
CA GLY A 470 -9.01 5.68 -8.71
C GLY A 470 -10.25 5.49 -7.81
N PRO A 471 -10.99 4.39 -8.03
CA PRO A 471 -12.20 4.10 -7.26
C PRO A 471 -11.90 3.62 -5.84
N VAL A 472 -10.71 3.10 -5.59
CA VAL A 472 -10.29 2.48 -4.33
C VAL A 472 -8.85 2.88 -4.02
N ASP A 473 -8.63 3.31 -2.80
CA ASP A 473 -7.31 3.60 -2.25
C ASP A 473 -7.09 2.71 -1.03
N GLN A 474 -6.18 1.75 -1.17
CA GLN A 474 -5.73 0.88 -0.09
C GLN A 474 -4.30 1.26 0.30
N PRO A 475 -3.91 1.13 1.58
CA PRO A 475 -2.57 1.50 2.04
C PRO A 475 -1.43 0.93 1.19
N TRP A 476 -1.54 -0.32 0.76
CA TRP A 476 -0.52 -0.97 -0.07
C TRP A 476 -0.54 -0.52 -1.53
N TYR A 477 -1.67 0.00 -2.06
CA TYR A 477 -1.70 0.54 -3.43
C TYR A 477 -0.86 1.81 -3.57
N LEU A 478 -0.83 2.65 -2.54
CA LEU A 478 0.03 3.85 -2.54
C LEU A 478 1.51 3.51 -2.76
N SER A 479 1.93 2.31 -2.35
CA SER A 479 3.30 1.82 -2.58
C SER A 479 3.66 1.71 -4.05
N TRP A 480 2.70 1.56 -4.98
CA TRP A 480 2.99 1.48 -6.42
C TRP A 480 3.74 2.72 -6.92
N GLY A 481 3.35 3.89 -6.43
CA GLY A 481 4.04 5.13 -6.74
C GLY A 481 5.15 5.46 -5.75
N LEU A 482 4.91 5.32 -4.45
CA LEU A 482 5.85 5.76 -3.41
C LEU A 482 7.21 5.06 -3.49
N LEU A 483 7.24 3.73 -3.74
CA LEU A 483 8.48 2.98 -3.83
C LEU A 483 9.32 3.36 -5.06
N LEU A 484 8.66 3.69 -6.20
CA LEU A 484 9.35 4.18 -7.38
C LEU A 484 9.83 5.63 -7.21
N LEU A 485 9.11 6.42 -6.43
CA LEU A 485 9.50 7.81 -6.18
C LEU A 485 10.67 7.93 -5.20
N ALA A 486 10.84 6.99 -4.27
CA ALA A 486 11.87 7.06 -3.23
C ALA A 486 13.30 7.29 -3.77
N PRO A 487 13.80 6.59 -4.83
CA PRO A 487 15.14 6.81 -5.37
C PRO A 487 15.37 8.20 -5.97
N VAL A 488 14.31 8.92 -6.31
CA VAL A 488 14.37 10.26 -6.93
C VAL A 488 13.82 11.36 -6.01
N ALA A 489 13.39 10.98 -4.81
CA ALA A 489 12.77 11.91 -3.87
C ALA A 489 13.80 12.76 -3.14
N LEU A 490 13.60 14.09 -3.20
CA LEU A 490 14.38 15.10 -2.48
C LEU A 490 13.44 16.08 -1.80
N GLY A 491 13.89 16.69 -0.72
CA GLY A 491 13.16 17.76 -0.04
C GLY A 491 11.73 17.39 0.30
N ARG A 492 10.76 18.15 -0.20
CA ARG A 492 9.31 17.95 0.06
C ARG A 492 8.80 16.58 -0.36
N LEU A 493 9.24 16.06 -1.50
CA LEU A 493 8.78 14.74 -1.98
C LEU A 493 9.23 13.62 -1.04
N ARG A 494 10.45 13.69 -0.52
CA ARG A 494 10.96 12.76 0.48
C ARG A 494 10.11 12.81 1.77
N SER A 495 9.85 14.03 2.27
CA SER A 495 9.01 14.21 3.46
C SER A 495 7.57 13.71 3.24
N LEU A 496 7.03 13.90 2.04
CA LEU A 496 5.71 13.39 1.65
C LEU A 496 5.69 11.85 1.70
N ILE A 497 6.69 11.17 1.11
CA ILE A 497 6.78 9.71 1.16
C ILE A 497 6.82 9.22 2.60
N ILE A 498 7.64 9.84 3.46
CA ILE A 498 7.73 9.48 4.88
C ILE A 498 6.39 9.69 5.57
N GLY A 499 5.76 10.85 5.39
CA GLY A 499 4.48 11.18 6.02
C GLY A 499 3.36 10.22 5.60
N ILE A 500 3.20 9.96 4.29
CA ILE A 500 2.20 9.01 3.79
C ILE A 500 2.47 7.62 4.36
N SER A 501 3.72 7.13 4.34
CA SER A 501 4.06 5.81 4.87
C SER A 501 3.75 5.66 6.36
N MET A 502 3.96 6.72 7.16
CA MET A 502 3.63 6.71 8.59
C MET A 502 2.12 6.67 8.83
N VAL A 503 1.39 7.46 8.06
CA VAL A 503 -0.06 7.57 8.21
C VAL A 503 -0.77 6.31 7.75
N THR A 504 -0.41 5.79 6.58
CA THR A 504 -1.03 4.58 6.02
C THR A 504 -0.82 3.34 6.88
N ALA A 505 0.25 3.29 7.66
CA ALA A 505 0.48 2.21 8.63
C ALA A 505 -0.57 2.13 9.75
N PHE A 506 -1.34 3.21 9.99
CA PHE A 506 -2.44 3.22 10.97
C PHE A 506 -3.82 3.07 10.37
N ILE A 507 -3.96 3.14 9.05
CA ILE A 507 -5.28 3.11 8.43
C ILE A 507 -5.87 1.72 8.53
N GLU A 508 -5.09 0.71 8.18
CA GLU A 508 -5.52 -0.66 8.25
C GLU A 508 -4.73 -1.39 9.34
N LEU A 509 -5.47 -1.83 10.33
CA LEU A 509 -4.99 -2.53 11.51
C LEU A 509 -5.02 -4.04 11.27
N PRO A 510 -4.39 -4.84 12.13
CA PRO A 510 -4.57 -6.28 12.11
C PRO A 510 -6.04 -6.66 12.05
N GLY A 511 -6.37 -7.73 11.33
CA GLY A 511 -7.75 -8.17 11.14
C GLY A 511 -8.51 -7.45 10.03
N ALA A 512 -7.81 -6.76 9.12
CA ALA A 512 -8.41 -5.93 8.07
C ALA A 512 -9.38 -4.86 8.63
N THR A 513 -9.14 -4.46 9.89
CA THR A 513 -9.97 -3.48 10.58
C THR A 513 -9.49 -2.08 10.27
N GLN A 514 -10.38 -1.25 9.72
CA GLN A 514 -10.05 0.16 9.53
C GLN A 514 -10.30 0.94 10.82
N LEU A 515 -9.25 1.60 11.32
CA LEU A 515 -9.30 2.37 12.58
C LEU A 515 -10.50 3.32 12.64
N LEU A 516 -10.78 4.00 11.55
CA LEU A 516 -11.87 5.00 11.52
C LEU A 516 -13.25 4.34 11.46
N ASN A 517 -13.41 3.22 10.78
CA ASN A 517 -14.68 2.49 10.77
C ASN A 517 -15.05 1.92 12.14
N SER A 518 -14.07 1.61 12.98
CA SER A 518 -14.30 1.12 14.34
C SER A 518 -14.67 2.22 15.34
N LEU A 519 -14.30 3.47 15.05
CA LEU A 519 -14.53 4.62 15.92
C LEU A 519 -15.78 5.43 15.55
N ILE A 520 -16.31 5.25 14.33
CA ILE A 520 -17.33 6.14 13.76
C ILE A 520 -18.51 5.33 13.24
N HIS A 521 -19.63 5.51 13.89
CA HIS A 521 -20.90 4.98 13.46
C HIS A 521 -21.76 6.14 12.94
N GLY A 522 -21.64 6.45 11.64
CA GLY A 522 -22.51 7.44 11.01
C GLY A 522 -21.89 8.18 9.81
N ASP A 523 -22.62 8.23 8.70
CA ASP A 523 -22.17 8.77 7.41
C ASP A 523 -21.64 10.22 7.41
N PRO A 524 -22.28 11.23 8.09
CA PRO A 524 -21.78 12.60 8.04
C PRO A 524 -20.42 12.80 8.70
N LEU A 525 -20.14 12.06 9.78
CA LEU A 525 -18.88 12.15 10.48
C LEU A 525 -17.76 11.46 9.69
N GLN A 526 -18.06 10.35 9.00
CA GLN A 526 -17.13 9.72 8.05
C GLN A 526 -16.71 10.69 6.95
N ILE A 527 -17.63 11.46 6.40
CA ILE A 527 -17.36 12.46 5.37
C ILE A 527 -16.42 13.55 5.89
N VAL A 528 -16.72 14.11 7.06
CA VAL A 528 -15.87 15.15 7.68
C VAL A 528 -14.47 14.61 7.96
N LEU A 529 -14.37 13.38 8.48
CA LEU A 529 -13.07 12.78 8.77
C LEU A 529 -12.29 12.40 7.51
N THR A 530 -12.97 12.01 6.45
CA THR A 530 -12.35 11.83 5.14
C THR A 530 -11.76 13.14 4.63
N LEU A 531 -12.52 14.22 4.70
CA LEU A 531 -12.02 15.54 4.30
C LEU A 531 -10.84 15.98 5.17
N LEU A 532 -10.91 15.76 6.48
CA LEU A 532 -9.81 16.03 7.40
C LEU A 532 -8.60 15.13 7.11
N TRP A 533 -8.84 13.88 6.73
CA TRP A 533 -7.81 12.94 6.32
C TRP A 533 -7.13 13.37 5.02
N VAL A 534 -7.89 13.69 3.98
CA VAL A 534 -7.35 14.23 2.72
C VAL A 534 -6.55 15.50 2.98
N LEU A 535 -7.10 16.41 3.80
CA LEU A 535 -6.41 17.64 4.20
C LEU A 535 -5.13 17.32 4.98
N PHE A 536 -5.15 16.34 5.88
CA PHE A 536 -3.99 15.89 6.65
C PHE A 536 -2.92 15.27 5.74
N VAL A 537 -3.30 14.35 4.84
CA VAL A 537 -2.38 13.75 3.84
C VAL A 537 -1.76 14.82 2.93
N LEU A 538 -2.50 15.87 2.61
CA LEU A 538 -2.00 16.97 1.78
C LEU A 538 -1.16 17.99 2.56
N THR A 539 -1.45 18.23 3.84
CA THR A 539 -0.87 19.35 4.60
C THR A 539 0.22 18.92 5.59
N VAL A 540 0.15 17.73 6.18
CA VAL A 540 1.18 17.27 7.13
C VAL A 540 2.58 17.19 6.51
N PRO A 541 2.73 16.72 5.28
CA PRO A 541 4.04 16.77 4.60
C PRO A 541 4.54 18.18 4.35
N LEU A 542 3.63 19.15 4.23
CA LEU A 542 3.98 20.57 4.09
C LEU A 542 4.39 21.19 5.43
N ALA A 543 3.80 20.74 6.53
CA ALA A 543 4.09 21.22 7.89
C ALA A 543 5.35 20.59 8.50
N THR A 544 5.78 19.40 8.05
CA THR A 544 7.06 18.76 8.45
C THR A 544 8.25 19.28 7.66
N TRP A 545 8.10 20.39 6.98
CA TRP A 545 9.17 21.06 6.27
C TRP A 545 10.36 21.29 7.20
N GLU A 546 11.44 20.57 6.98
CA GLU A 546 12.73 20.95 7.50
C GLU A 546 13.07 22.32 6.91
N ARG A 547 13.25 23.32 7.76
CA ARG A 547 13.95 24.53 7.34
C ARG A 547 15.22 24.04 6.68
N ARG A 548 15.44 24.43 5.43
CA ARG A 548 16.72 24.19 4.76
C ARG A 548 17.77 24.77 5.68
N ASP A 549 18.58 23.93 6.30
CA ASP A 549 19.92 24.37 6.62
C ASP A 549 20.54 24.79 5.29
N PRO A 550 21.06 26.01 5.17
CA PRO A 550 21.71 26.40 3.95
C PRO A 550 22.78 25.34 3.68
N VAL A 551 22.62 24.61 2.54
CA VAL A 551 23.63 23.72 2.04
C VAL A 551 24.91 24.54 2.07
N SER A 552 25.82 24.22 2.97
CA SER A 552 27.17 24.80 2.96
C SER A 552 27.68 24.64 1.53
N ALA A 553 27.95 25.77 0.90
CA ALA A 553 28.49 25.80 -0.46
C ALA A 553 29.61 24.75 -0.55
N PRO A 554 29.71 23.98 -1.64
CA PRO A 554 30.79 23.04 -1.79
C PRO A 554 32.10 23.83 -1.57
N PRO A 555 33.07 23.27 -0.84
CA PRO A 555 34.34 23.95 -0.60
C PRO A 555 34.87 24.40 -1.95
N SER A 556 35.09 25.69 -2.09
CA SER A 556 35.70 26.30 -3.26
C SER A 556 36.97 25.49 -3.59
N MET A 557 37.02 24.91 -4.79
CA MET A 557 38.24 24.28 -5.29
C MET A 557 39.38 25.30 -5.14
N PRO A 558 40.51 24.89 -4.58
CA PRO A 558 41.67 25.79 -4.54
C PRO A 558 41.99 26.18 -5.98
N VAL A 559 41.96 27.48 -6.24
CA VAL A 559 42.46 28.07 -7.48
C VAL A 559 43.94 27.68 -7.57
N LEU A 560 44.23 26.79 -8.50
CA LEU A 560 45.62 26.52 -8.88
C LEU A 560 46.21 27.86 -9.36
N ALA A 561 46.97 28.49 -8.49
CA ALA A 561 47.77 29.66 -8.85
C ALA A 561 48.75 29.23 -9.96
N ASN A 562 48.55 29.81 -11.14
CA ASN A 562 49.49 29.69 -12.23
C ASN A 562 50.90 30.09 -11.76
N ALA A 563 51.78 29.11 -11.64
CA ALA A 563 53.21 29.36 -11.57
C ALA A 563 53.71 29.64 -12.99
N THR A 564 53.57 30.92 -13.40
CA THR A 564 54.41 31.50 -14.43
C THR A 564 55.53 32.23 -13.71
N THR A 565 56.75 31.68 -13.78
CA THR A 565 58.00 32.49 -13.97
C THR A 565 59.19 31.55 -14.03
N ALA A 566 59.96 31.85 -15.07
CA ALA A 566 61.36 31.57 -15.41
C ALA A 566 61.64 30.25 -16.10
#